data_f76c1b48d1f6487fb1b866356631b888
#
_entry.id   f76c1b48d1f6487fb1b866356631b888
#
_cell.length_a   1.000
_cell.length_b   1.000
_cell.length_c   1.000
_cell.angle_alpha   90.00
_cell.angle_beta   90.00
_cell.angle_gamma   90.00
#
_symmetry.space_group_name_H-M   'P 1'
#
loop_
_entity.id
_entity.type
_entity.pdbx_description
1 polymer ?
#
loop_
_entity_poly.entity_id
_entity_poly.type
_entity_poly.pdbx_seq_one_letter_code
_entity_poly.pdbx_strand_id
1 'polypeptide(L)'
;MQRNYGEEQNKISFQGRIISIQPRSNVWRYLVDNRTHSLTGYNIFIRGTAEGEEKQFAVAISEKQQMKYEFRIGNSISGTAWTKKYPEIEYADYYRAGSLKKNATIEEIHTDKAPWIGALPNLATYDWRGARMLDTKCWKNKCFQCKWAAMANVAIEYDFGVRQKHRFESFCYGPKNCKLYKMGRA
;
A
#
# COMPACT_ATOMS: atom_id res chain seq x y z
N MET A 1 -26.66 -7.56 12.84
CA MET A 1 -25.20 -7.72 12.74
C MET A 1 -24.93 -8.73 11.62
N GLN A 2 -24.76 -8.27 10.38
CA GLN A 2 -24.37 -9.16 9.28
C GLN A 2 -22.93 -9.58 9.53
N ARG A 3 -22.71 -10.86 9.80
CA ARG A 3 -21.37 -11.44 9.78
C ARG A 3 -20.94 -11.46 8.32
N ASN A 4 -20.04 -10.56 7.95
CA ASN A 4 -19.35 -10.67 6.67
C ASN A 4 -18.50 -11.93 6.73
N TYR A 5 -19.01 -13.00 6.16
CA TYR A 5 -18.21 -14.17 5.87
C TYR A 5 -17.23 -13.75 4.78
N GLY A 6 -15.94 -13.70 5.14
CA GLY A 6 -14.90 -13.39 4.17
C GLY A 6 -14.88 -14.42 3.03
N GLU A 7 -14.32 -14.01 1.89
CA GLU A 7 -14.14 -14.90 0.75
C GLU A 7 -13.20 -16.07 1.09
N GLU A 8 -13.37 -17.20 0.39
CA GLU A 8 -12.45 -18.31 0.49
C GLU A 8 -11.06 -17.89 0.01
N GLN A 9 -10.05 -18.20 0.80
CA GLN A 9 -8.69 -17.81 0.50
C GLN A 9 -7.94 -18.93 -0.21
N ASN A 10 -7.35 -18.62 -1.35
CA ASN A 10 -6.51 -19.51 -2.11
C ASN A 10 -5.04 -19.09 -2.02
N LYS A 11 -4.16 -20.07 -1.84
CA LYS A 11 -2.73 -19.84 -1.92
C LYS A 11 -2.30 -19.81 -3.39
N ILE A 12 -1.60 -18.76 -3.77
CA ILE A 12 -1.12 -18.55 -5.14
C ILE A 12 0.40 -18.40 -5.17
N SER A 13 0.98 -18.65 -6.32
CA SER A 13 2.35 -18.27 -6.63
C SER A 13 2.33 -17.02 -7.52
N PHE A 14 3.29 -16.15 -7.33
CA PHE A 14 3.43 -14.94 -8.14
C PHE A 14 4.88 -14.68 -8.50
N GLN A 15 5.07 -13.97 -9.59
CA GLN A 15 6.36 -13.43 -10.01
C GLN A 15 6.17 -12.18 -10.85
N GLY A 16 7.14 -11.30 -10.82
CA GLY A 16 7.11 -10.11 -11.67
C GLY A 16 8.12 -9.05 -11.25
N ARG A 17 7.94 -7.86 -11.80
CA ARG A 17 8.77 -6.69 -11.55
C ARG A 17 8.03 -5.70 -10.65
N ILE A 18 8.70 -5.22 -9.65
CA ILE A 18 8.16 -4.20 -8.74
C ILE A 18 8.07 -2.85 -9.47
N ILE A 19 6.89 -2.28 -9.48
CA ILE A 19 6.60 -0.98 -10.12
C ILE A 19 6.28 0.12 -9.11
N SER A 20 5.90 -0.23 -7.89
CA SER A 20 5.71 0.71 -6.78
C SER A 20 5.80 -0.02 -5.45
N ILE A 21 6.21 0.67 -4.40
CA ILE A 21 6.12 0.19 -3.02
C ILE A 21 5.63 1.35 -2.16
N GLN A 22 4.59 1.09 -1.38
CA GLN A 22 3.94 2.10 -0.57
C GLN A 22 3.71 1.59 0.85
N PRO A 23 3.73 2.46 1.88
CA PRO A 23 3.37 2.05 3.23
C PRO A 23 1.92 1.59 3.27
N ARG A 24 1.66 0.58 4.06
CA ARG A 24 0.33 0.03 4.29
C ARG A 24 -0.17 0.42 5.67
N SER A 25 -1.34 1.03 5.73
CA SER A 25 -1.96 1.41 6.99
C SER A 25 -3.46 1.07 7.00
N ASN A 26 -3.96 0.85 8.19
CA ASN A 26 -5.38 0.92 8.49
C ASN A 26 -5.66 2.31 9.07
N VAL A 27 -6.68 2.96 8.60
CA VAL A 27 -7.04 4.31 9.00
C VAL A 27 -8.41 4.30 9.62
N TRP A 28 -8.51 4.93 10.77
CA TRP A 28 -9.77 5.14 11.45
C TRP A 28 -10.16 6.61 11.34
N ARG A 29 -11.38 6.89 10.96
CA ARG A 29 -11.99 8.22 10.95
C ARG A 29 -13.24 8.19 11.81
N TYR A 30 -13.29 9.07 12.81
CA TYR A 30 -14.46 9.28 13.64
C TYR A 30 -15.09 10.63 13.27
N LEU A 31 -16.38 10.75 13.13
CA LEU A 31 -17.30 11.90 12.86
C LEU A 31 -16.71 13.25 12.36
N VAL A 32 -15.48 13.58 12.70
CA VAL A 32 -14.71 14.74 12.24
C VAL A 32 -13.57 14.28 11.35
N ASP A 33 -12.96 15.18 10.59
CA ASP A 33 -11.86 14.89 9.66
C ASP A 33 -10.57 14.34 10.29
N ASN A 34 -10.63 13.96 11.55
CA ASN A 34 -9.48 13.40 12.25
C ASN A 34 -9.30 11.93 11.90
N ARG A 35 -8.14 11.59 11.35
CA ARG A 35 -7.78 10.24 10.96
C ARG A 35 -6.61 9.73 11.78
N THR A 36 -6.77 8.55 12.35
CA THR A 36 -5.70 7.84 13.03
C THR A 36 -5.16 6.75 12.12
N HIS A 37 -3.86 6.78 11.86
CA HIS A 37 -3.16 5.82 11.02
C HIS A 37 -2.46 4.76 11.85
N SER A 38 -2.66 3.50 11.51
CA SER A 38 -1.96 2.35 12.07
C SER A 38 -1.17 1.66 10.96
N LEU A 39 0.13 1.89 10.93
CA LEU A 39 1.01 1.33 9.92
C LEU A 39 1.25 -0.16 10.18
N THR A 40 1.09 -0.98 9.16
CA THR A 40 1.08 -2.45 9.27
C THR A 40 2.07 -3.16 8.34
N GLY A 41 2.82 -2.43 7.54
CA GLY A 41 3.76 -2.97 6.57
C GLY A 41 3.78 -2.17 5.28
N TYR A 42 3.91 -2.87 4.17
CA TYR A 42 3.98 -2.26 2.84
C TYR A 42 3.09 -3.01 1.86
N ASN A 43 2.63 -2.31 0.83
CA ASN A 43 2.05 -2.88 -0.37
C ASN A 43 3.08 -2.78 -1.49
N ILE A 44 3.45 -3.92 -2.06
CA ILE A 44 4.31 -3.99 -3.25
C ILE A 44 3.41 -4.15 -4.46
N PHE A 45 3.47 -3.20 -5.38
CA PHE A 45 2.78 -3.28 -6.66
C PHE A 45 3.69 -3.94 -7.69
N ILE A 46 3.20 -4.97 -8.34
CA ILE A 46 3.96 -5.84 -9.23
C ILE A 46 3.26 -5.88 -10.60
N ARG A 47 4.04 -5.83 -11.66
CA ARG A 47 3.61 -6.21 -13.00
C ARG A 47 4.23 -7.55 -13.34
N GLY A 48 3.41 -8.56 -13.57
CA GLY A 48 3.86 -9.91 -13.81
C GLY A 48 2.73 -10.91 -13.74
N THR A 49 3.03 -12.13 -13.39
CA THR A 49 2.09 -13.25 -13.39
C THR A 49 1.64 -13.60 -11.98
N ALA A 50 0.35 -13.70 -11.79
CA ALA A 50 -0.30 -14.26 -10.60
C ALA A 50 -1.53 -15.06 -11.04
N GLU A 51 -1.78 -16.20 -10.41
CA GLU A 51 -2.91 -17.08 -10.76
C GLU A 51 -2.91 -17.52 -12.24
N GLY A 52 -1.72 -17.62 -12.87
CA GLY A 52 -1.56 -17.96 -14.28
C GLY A 52 -1.86 -16.84 -15.27
N GLU A 53 -2.15 -15.63 -14.79
CA GLU A 53 -2.49 -14.47 -15.61
C GLU A 53 -1.42 -13.39 -15.50
N GLU A 54 -1.11 -12.76 -16.63
CA GLU A 54 -0.28 -11.56 -16.68
C GLU A 54 -1.12 -10.33 -16.31
N LYS A 55 -0.77 -9.66 -15.20
CA LYS A 55 -1.51 -8.51 -14.70
C LYS A 55 -0.66 -7.62 -13.79
N GLN A 56 -1.21 -6.47 -13.44
CA GLN A 56 -0.72 -5.67 -12.35
C GLN A 56 -1.50 -6.01 -11.07
N PHE A 57 -0.79 -6.25 -9.99
CA PHE A 57 -1.39 -6.63 -8.70
C PHE A 57 -0.55 -6.12 -7.53
N ALA A 58 -1.16 -6.11 -6.36
CA ALA A 58 -0.50 -5.69 -5.13
C ALA A 58 -0.38 -6.84 -4.14
N VAL A 59 0.79 -6.97 -3.52
CA VAL A 59 1.09 -7.96 -2.48
C VAL A 59 1.44 -7.23 -1.18
N ALA A 60 0.74 -7.55 -0.11
CA ALA A 60 1.03 -7.03 1.22
C ALA A 60 2.20 -7.78 1.86
N ILE A 61 3.21 -7.05 2.33
CA ILE A 61 4.34 -7.59 3.07
C ILE A 61 4.47 -6.91 4.45
N SER A 62 5.15 -7.57 5.37
CA SER A 62 5.48 -7.00 6.66
C SER A 62 6.70 -6.07 6.61
N GLU A 63 6.87 -5.24 7.64
CA GLU A 63 8.09 -4.45 7.81
C GLU A 63 9.34 -5.34 7.90
N LYS A 64 9.26 -6.46 8.63
CA LYS A 64 10.37 -7.43 8.75
C LYS A 64 10.79 -7.98 7.37
N GLN A 65 9.83 -8.27 6.50
CA GLN A 65 10.13 -8.72 5.15
C GLN A 65 10.80 -7.61 4.33
N GLN A 66 10.30 -6.39 4.42
CA GLN A 66 10.94 -5.26 3.73
C GLN A 66 12.35 -5.00 4.25
N MET A 67 12.58 -5.05 5.55
CA MET A 67 13.92 -4.91 6.14
C MET A 67 14.88 -6.02 5.70
N LYS A 68 14.38 -7.24 5.60
CA LYS A 68 15.20 -8.40 5.19
C LYS A 68 15.61 -8.35 3.71
N TYR A 69 14.68 -8.01 2.83
CA TYR A 69 14.89 -8.10 1.38
C TYR A 69 15.26 -6.76 0.75
N GLU A 70 14.97 -5.64 1.41
CA GLU A 70 15.20 -4.29 0.89
C GLU A 70 14.66 -4.12 -0.53
N PHE A 71 13.41 -4.50 -0.74
CA PHE A 71 12.78 -4.39 -2.05
C PHE A 71 12.72 -2.93 -2.51
N ARG A 72 12.97 -2.74 -3.81
CA ARG A 72 12.93 -1.45 -4.49
C ARG A 72 12.24 -1.55 -5.83
N ILE A 73 11.79 -0.43 -6.35
CA ILE A 73 11.23 -0.37 -7.70
C ILE A 73 12.28 -0.86 -8.69
N GLY A 74 11.87 -1.73 -9.61
CA GLY A 74 12.72 -2.37 -10.59
C GLY A 74 13.24 -3.74 -10.20
N ASN A 75 13.20 -4.14 -8.92
CA ASN A 75 13.57 -5.50 -8.54
C ASN A 75 12.59 -6.52 -9.13
N SER A 76 13.13 -7.68 -9.51
CA SER A 76 12.31 -8.86 -9.78
C SER A 76 12.04 -9.59 -8.48
N ILE A 77 10.80 -9.98 -8.29
CA ILE A 77 10.32 -10.67 -7.09
C ILE A 77 9.52 -11.90 -7.48
N SER A 78 9.63 -12.94 -6.69
CA SER A 78 8.74 -14.09 -6.73
C SER A 78 8.41 -14.57 -5.32
N GLY A 79 7.32 -15.30 -5.19
CA GLY A 79 6.89 -15.80 -3.90
C GLY A 79 5.53 -16.47 -3.96
N THR A 80 4.99 -16.73 -2.78
CA THR A 80 3.62 -17.21 -2.59
C THR A 80 2.85 -16.21 -1.73
N ALA A 81 1.54 -16.17 -1.90
CA ALA A 81 0.66 -15.36 -1.08
C ALA A 81 -0.74 -15.97 -1.07
N TRP A 82 -1.65 -15.35 -0.36
CA TRP A 82 -3.04 -15.76 -0.27
C TRP A 82 -3.92 -14.66 -0.83
N THR A 83 -4.97 -15.03 -1.54
CA THR A 83 -6.00 -14.08 -1.98
C THR A 83 -6.60 -13.35 -0.78
N LYS A 84 -7.05 -12.13 -0.99
CA LYS A 84 -7.68 -11.32 0.07
C LYS A 84 -8.95 -12.00 0.57
N LYS A 85 -9.20 -11.84 1.87
CA LYS A 85 -10.36 -12.41 2.54
C LYS A 85 -11.54 -11.44 2.58
N TYR A 86 -11.24 -10.15 2.71
CA TYR A 86 -12.24 -9.09 2.88
C TYR A 86 -12.01 -7.98 1.84
N PRO A 87 -12.51 -8.15 0.60
CA PRO A 87 -12.23 -7.20 -0.50
C PRO A 87 -12.60 -5.74 -0.20
N GLU A 88 -13.59 -5.52 0.66
CA GLU A 88 -14.06 -4.17 1.01
C GLU A 88 -13.06 -3.38 1.86
N ILE A 89 -12.18 -4.09 2.59
CA ILE A 89 -11.24 -3.48 3.54
C ILE A 89 -9.77 -3.78 3.23
N GLU A 90 -9.51 -4.74 2.36
CA GLU A 90 -8.16 -5.15 1.97
C GLU A 90 -7.82 -4.59 0.59
N TYR A 91 -6.93 -3.59 0.56
CA TYR A 91 -6.56 -2.94 -0.69
C TYR A 91 -5.65 -3.80 -1.57
N ALA A 92 -4.65 -4.45 -0.99
CA ALA A 92 -3.80 -5.37 -1.74
C ALA A 92 -4.62 -6.58 -2.25
N ASP A 93 -4.21 -7.14 -3.37
CA ASP A 93 -4.86 -8.32 -3.94
C ASP A 93 -4.48 -9.59 -3.19
N TYR A 94 -3.27 -9.63 -2.63
CA TYR A 94 -2.71 -10.78 -1.96
C TYR A 94 -2.07 -10.41 -0.62
N TYR A 95 -2.20 -11.32 0.34
CA TYR A 95 -1.74 -11.16 1.72
C TYR A 95 -0.92 -12.37 2.18
N ARG A 96 -0.29 -12.28 3.34
CA ARG A 96 0.52 -13.35 3.94
C ARG A 96 1.58 -13.87 2.98
N ALA A 97 2.33 -12.95 2.37
CA ALA A 97 3.41 -13.29 1.46
C ALA A 97 4.47 -14.17 2.14
N GLY A 98 4.89 -15.21 1.45
CA GLY A 98 5.90 -16.16 1.90
C GLY A 98 6.79 -16.63 0.77
N SER A 99 7.83 -17.39 1.11
CA SER A 99 8.81 -17.89 0.14
C SER A 99 9.33 -16.82 -0.80
N LEU A 100 9.49 -15.60 -0.29
CA LEU A 100 9.91 -14.45 -1.09
C LEU A 100 11.34 -14.62 -1.57
N LYS A 101 11.55 -14.31 -2.84
CA LYS A 101 12.87 -14.24 -3.47
C LYS A 101 13.01 -12.92 -4.19
N LYS A 102 14.12 -12.25 -3.96
CA LYS A 102 14.55 -11.09 -4.73
C LYS A 102 15.53 -11.59 -5.79
N ASN A 103 15.11 -11.60 -7.02
CA ASN A 103 15.94 -12.00 -8.15
C ASN A 103 16.71 -10.77 -8.67
N ALA A 104 17.65 -10.98 -9.60
CA ALA A 104 18.60 -9.98 -10.08
C ALA A 104 18.12 -8.54 -10.07
N THR A 105 18.93 -7.67 -9.52
CA THR A 105 18.69 -6.22 -9.46
C THR A 105 18.91 -5.65 -10.84
N ILE A 106 17.86 -5.12 -11.43
CA ILE A 106 17.97 -4.13 -12.50
C ILE A 106 18.29 -2.80 -11.83
N GLU A 107 18.98 -1.92 -12.52
CA GLU A 107 19.41 -0.61 -12.07
C GLU A 107 18.40 0.07 -11.14
N GLU A 108 18.84 0.39 -9.92
CA GLU A 108 17.99 1.02 -8.90
C GLU A 108 17.61 2.43 -9.34
N ILE A 109 16.32 2.69 -9.37
CA ILE A 109 15.82 4.02 -9.69
C ILE A 109 15.85 4.87 -8.41
N HIS A 110 16.53 6.00 -8.49
CA HIS A 110 16.55 7.01 -7.44
C HIS A 110 16.22 8.38 -8.03
N THR A 111 15.42 9.17 -7.32
CA THR A 111 15.10 10.53 -7.74
C THR A 111 15.31 11.52 -6.59
N ASP A 112 15.88 12.68 -6.93
CA ASP A 112 16.13 13.78 -5.98
C ASP A 112 14.96 14.76 -5.86
N LYS A 113 13.94 14.56 -6.65
CA LYS A 113 12.70 15.38 -6.69
C LYS A 113 11.46 14.50 -6.79
N ALA A 114 10.32 15.10 -6.52
CA ALA A 114 9.03 14.41 -6.61
C ALA A 114 8.72 13.94 -8.06
N PRO A 115 8.20 12.74 -8.24
CA PRO A 115 7.94 11.72 -7.22
C PRO A 115 9.25 11.11 -6.69
N TRP A 116 9.39 11.03 -5.34
CA TRP A 116 10.60 10.46 -4.73
C TRP A 116 10.58 8.94 -4.82
N ILE A 117 11.56 8.41 -5.53
CA ILE A 117 11.78 6.97 -5.71
C ILE A 117 13.13 6.63 -5.08
N GLY A 118 13.26 5.46 -4.48
CA GLY A 118 14.51 5.01 -3.87
C GLY A 118 14.27 4.16 -2.64
N ALA A 119 15.23 4.15 -1.72
CA ALA A 119 15.12 3.42 -0.47
C ALA A 119 13.88 3.85 0.33
N LEU A 120 13.16 2.85 0.83
CA LEU A 120 11.98 3.10 1.66
C LEU A 120 12.38 3.43 3.09
N PRO A 121 11.76 4.44 3.71
CA PRO A 121 11.86 4.64 5.15
C PRO A 121 11.25 3.46 5.92
N ASN A 122 11.63 3.32 7.19
CA ASN A 122 10.91 2.44 8.11
C ASN A 122 9.52 3.00 8.46
N LEU A 123 8.67 2.17 9.04
CA LEU A 123 7.31 2.58 9.39
C LEU A 123 7.27 3.69 10.43
N ALA A 124 8.22 3.72 11.37
CA ALA A 124 8.32 4.78 12.37
C ALA A 124 8.53 6.16 11.74
N THR A 125 9.25 6.24 10.61
CA THR A 125 9.43 7.49 9.87
C THR A 125 8.11 7.98 9.27
N TYR A 126 7.30 7.11 8.72
CA TYR A 126 5.97 7.47 8.21
C TYR A 126 5.05 7.95 9.33
N ASP A 127 5.06 7.24 10.46
CA ASP A 127 4.26 7.60 11.63
C ASP A 127 4.64 8.99 12.16
N TRP A 128 5.93 9.24 12.34
CA TRP A 128 6.44 10.54 12.78
C TRP A 128 6.10 11.68 11.82
N ARG A 129 6.15 11.46 10.50
CA ARG A 129 5.84 12.49 9.50
C ARG A 129 4.35 12.82 9.45
N GLY A 130 3.51 11.85 9.74
CA GLY A 130 2.07 11.96 9.62
C GLY A 130 1.58 11.99 8.17
N ALA A 131 0.34 11.62 7.99
CA ALA A 131 -0.32 11.56 6.69
C ALA A 131 -1.15 12.81 6.40
N ARG A 132 -1.18 13.21 5.14
CA ARG A 132 -2.10 14.21 4.60
C ARG A 132 -2.96 13.56 3.53
N MET A 133 -4.23 13.96 3.44
CA MET A 133 -5.08 13.49 2.36
C MET A 133 -4.53 13.90 1.01
N LEU A 134 -4.45 12.96 0.10
CA LEU A 134 -3.98 13.14 -1.27
C LEU A 134 -5.14 12.95 -2.25
N ASP A 135 -5.23 13.79 -3.25
CA ASP A 135 -6.19 13.58 -4.35
C ASP A 135 -5.92 12.25 -5.06
N THR A 136 -6.94 11.43 -5.21
CA THR A 136 -6.80 10.08 -5.79
C THR A 136 -6.34 10.09 -7.25
N LYS A 137 -6.73 11.10 -8.03
CA LYS A 137 -6.24 11.24 -9.40
C LYS A 137 -4.75 11.62 -9.40
N CYS A 138 -4.36 12.49 -8.46
CA CYS A 138 -2.96 12.84 -8.28
C CYS A 138 -2.13 11.61 -7.84
N TRP A 139 -2.63 10.84 -6.89
CA TRP A 139 -2.01 9.58 -6.48
C TRP A 139 -1.77 8.65 -7.68
N LYS A 140 -2.83 8.40 -8.45
CA LYS A 140 -2.77 7.48 -9.60
C LYS A 140 -1.81 7.93 -10.69
N ASN A 141 -1.84 9.21 -11.03
CA ASN A 141 -1.17 9.73 -12.24
C ASN A 141 0.24 10.29 -11.97
N LYS A 142 0.52 10.76 -10.77
CA LYS A 142 1.77 11.47 -10.45
C LYS A 142 2.56 10.85 -9.30
N CYS A 143 1.88 10.27 -8.32
CA CYS A 143 2.49 9.84 -7.07
C CYS A 143 2.54 8.32 -6.90
N PHE A 144 2.07 7.53 -7.85
CA PHE A 144 1.96 6.08 -7.72
C PHE A 144 3.30 5.40 -7.38
N GLN A 145 4.42 5.88 -7.94
CA GLN A 145 5.76 5.35 -7.65
C GLN A 145 6.46 6.06 -6.48
N CYS A 146 5.85 7.12 -5.94
CA CYS A 146 6.45 7.88 -4.85
C CYS A 146 6.43 7.10 -3.54
N LYS A 147 7.59 6.96 -2.89
CA LYS A 147 7.72 6.28 -1.59
C LYS A 147 6.90 6.92 -0.46
N TRP A 148 6.42 8.14 -0.64
CA TRP A 148 5.61 8.85 0.34
C TRP A 148 4.11 8.76 0.08
N ALA A 149 3.69 8.20 -1.03
CA ALA A 149 2.27 8.02 -1.34
C ALA A 149 1.76 6.68 -0.81
N ALA A 150 0.50 6.64 -0.45
CA ALA A 150 -0.15 5.42 0.00
C ALA A 150 -1.63 5.41 -0.38
N MET A 151 -2.15 4.22 -0.60
CA MET A 151 -3.58 3.94 -0.61
C MET A 151 -3.91 3.13 0.64
N ALA A 152 -4.90 3.54 1.39
CA ALA A 152 -5.28 2.87 2.64
C ALA A 152 -6.78 2.67 2.75
N ASN A 153 -7.17 1.61 3.46
CA ASN A 153 -8.55 1.44 3.90
C ASN A 153 -8.85 2.40 5.06
N VAL A 154 -9.93 3.14 4.94
CA VAL A 154 -10.44 4.02 5.97
C VAL A 154 -11.74 3.46 6.52
N ALA A 155 -11.72 3.06 7.77
CA ALA A 155 -12.91 2.74 8.53
C ALA A 155 -13.54 4.04 9.06
N ILE A 156 -14.68 4.40 8.53
CA ILE A 156 -15.43 5.57 8.95
C ILE A 156 -16.47 5.12 9.96
N GLU A 157 -16.32 5.55 11.18
CA GLU A 157 -17.29 5.28 12.22
C GLU A 157 -18.26 6.45 12.33
N TYR A 158 -19.51 6.15 12.30
CA TYR A 158 -20.59 7.08 12.54
C TYR A 158 -21.65 6.42 13.44
N ASP A 159 -22.51 7.22 14.01
CA ASP A 159 -23.56 6.74 14.90
C ASP A 159 -23.02 6.02 16.15
N PHE A 160 -22.01 6.65 16.81
CA PHE A 160 -21.42 6.20 18.08
C PHE A 160 -20.95 4.73 18.09
N GLY A 161 -20.35 4.28 16.98
CA GLY A 161 -19.81 2.93 16.87
C GLY A 161 -20.80 1.85 16.44
N VAL A 162 -22.05 2.20 16.20
CA VAL A 162 -23.07 1.25 15.75
C VAL A 162 -22.89 0.88 14.29
N ARG A 163 -22.38 1.79 13.48
CA ARG A 163 -22.20 1.63 12.03
C ARG A 163 -20.81 2.03 11.59
N GLN A 164 -20.23 1.20 10.74
CA GLN A 164 -18.96 1.48 10.07
C GLN A 164 -19.15 1.41 8.56
N LYS A 165 -18.49 2.32 7.87
CA LYS A 165 -18.37 2.31 6.42
C LYS A 165 -16.90 2.28 6.06
N HIS A 166 -16.54 1.50 5.07
CA HIS A 166 -15.17 1.41 4.58
C HIS A 166 -15.05 2.05 3.20
N ARG A 167 -13.93 2.71 2.97
CA ARG A 167 -13.53 3.17 1.64
C ARG A 167 -12.02 3.26 1.53
N PHE A 168 -11.50 3.24 0.32
CA PHE A 168 -10.08 3.48 0.09
C PHE A 168 -9.83 4.96 -0.14
N GLU A 169 -8.86 5.51 0.58
CA GLU A 169 -8.41 6.90 0.43
C GLU A 169 -6.90 6.93 0.21
N SER A 170 -6.43 7.91 -0.56
CA SER A 170 -5.01 8.11 -0.81
C SER A 170 -4.42 9.16 0.12
N PHE A 171 -3.18 8.94 0.52
CA PHE A 171 -2.45 9.75 1.48
C PHE A 171 -1.04 10.07 1.01
N CYS A 172 -0.48 11.16 1.54
CA CYS A 172 0.89 11.58 1.33
C CYS A 172 1.59 11.81 2.67
N TYR A 173 2.71 11.14 2.87
CA TYR A 173 3.64 11.31 4.00
C TYR A 173 4.86 12.18 3.63
N GLY A 174 4.87 12.74 2.44
CA GLY A 174 5.98 13.48 1.87
C GLY A 174 6.17 14.89 2.43
N PRO A 175 7.18 15.60 1.92
CA PRO A 175 7.44 17.00 2.31
C PRO A 175 6.23 17.90 2.06
N LYS A 176 6.02 18.86 2.97
CA LYS A 176 4.86 19.81 2.87
C LYS A 176 4.94 20.70 1.63
N ASN A 177 6.15 20.98 1.15
CA ASN A 177 6.40 21.82 -0.02
C ASN A 177 6.46 21.06 -1.34
N CYS A 178 5.98 19.79 -1.38
CA CYS A 178 5.95 19.00 -2.60
C CYS A 178 5.11 19.67 -3.69
N LYS A 179 5.72 19.94 -4.84
CA LYS A 179 5.06 20.58 -5.97
C LYS A 179 4.00 19.71 -6.66
N LEU A 180 4.06 18.38 -6.48
CA LEU A 180 3.08 17.46 -7.05
C LEU A 180 1.87 17.24 -6.12
N TYR A 181 1.99 17.63 -4.86
CA TYR A 181 0.92 17.41 -3.89
C TYR A 181 -0.34 18.17 -4.26
N LYS A 182 -1.44 17.45 -4.26
CA LYS A 182 -2.78 18.01 -4.38
C LYS A 182 -3.64 17.43 -3.27
N MET A 183 -4.23 18.30 -2.47
CA MET A 183 -5.08 17.89 -1.36
C MET A 183 -6.30 17.10 -1.86
N GLY A 184 -6.55 15.96 -1.23
CA GLY A 184 -7.77 15.18 -1.43
C GLY A 184 -8.98 15.84 -0.78
N ARG A 185 -10.15 15.47 -1.26
CA ARG A 185 -11.41 15.85 -0.62
C ARG A 185 -11.80 14.77 0.40
N ALA A 186 -12.31 15.23 1.54
CA ALA A 186 -12.86 14.35 2.57
C ALA A 186 -14.15 13.65 2.11
#